data_34444ec73bf82ef404e7eeddf3781e65
#
_entry.id   34444ec73bf82ef404e7eeddf3781e65
#
_cell.length_a   1.000
_cell.length_b   1.000
_cell.length_c   1.000
_cell.angle_alpha   90.00
_cell.angle_beta   90.00
_cell.angle_gamma   90.00
#
_symmetry.space_group_name_H-M   'P 1'
#
loop_
_entity.id
_entity.type
_entity.pdbx_description
1 polymer ?
#
loop_
_entity_poly.entity_id
_entity_poly.type
_entity_poly.pdbx_seq_one_letter_code
_entity_poly.pdbx_strand_id
1 'polypeptide(L)'
;ILDAYSFLEAVTDKIRAGEDIQIAVESQSANGRKRMVPGKDYFSVVKILKINRSVIRRYDLLPDMKAWLELLECPRFSALVDIRPGRYVLTKEVVDNMSECVDCYRRTVISQAHGKRCYNAAGNAKRRYHSVMQPVRQCFRQCDKAEIALIDLSWKPEFRMRKALADTDAAYKKFANGIRHHSASHCILVAIFSVELSDHKGFHISGMLLLKPGAGERATNLGCYWRDNVTDGEGSFLCATDKPFAATLSKWSG
;
A
#
# COMPACT_ATOMS: atom_id res chain seq x y z
N ILE A 1 0.46 -9.05 1.00
CA ILE A 1 -0.25 -7.91 1.63
C ILE A 1 -1.33 -7.38 0.71
N LEU A 2 -1.01 -7.11 -0.57
CA LEU A 2 -1.99 -6.62 -1.55
C LEU A 2 -3.18 -7.59 -1.68
N ASP A 3 -2.92 -8.89 -1.78
CA ASP A 3 -3.99 -9.90 -1.86
C ASP A 3 -4.90 -9.89 -0.62
N ALA A 4 -4.32 -9.78 0.57
CA ALA A 4 -5.11 -9.75 1.80
C ALA A 4 -5.94 -8.46 1.92
N TYR A 5 -5.42 -7.34 1.41
CA TYR A 5 -6.16 -6.09 1.34
C TYR A 5 -7.38 -6.20 0.41
N SER A 6 -7.20 -6.78 -0.78
CA SER A 6 -8.31 -7.01 -1.73
C SER A 6 -9.40 -7.91 -1.13
N PHE A 7 -9.02 -8.93 -0.33
CA PHE A 7 -10.02 -9.76 0.37
C PHE A 7 -10.74 -8.99 1.48
N LEU A 8 -10.02 -8.13 2.23
CA LEU A 8 -10.65 -7.29 3.25
C LEU A 8 -11.63 -6.29 2.63
N GLU A 9 -11.23 -5.65 1.52
CA GLU A 9 -12.08 -4.72 0.77
C GLU A 9 -13.36 -5.42 0.31
N ALA A 10 -13.26 -6.61 -0.31
CA ALA A 10 -14.42 -7.39 -0.73
C ALA A 10 -15.36 -7.76 0.42
N VAL A 11 -14.82 -8.15 1.58
CA VAL A 11 -15.64 -8.44 2.78
C VAL A 11 -16.29 -7.16 3.32
N THR A 12 -15.54 -6.06 3.34
CA THR A 12 -16.05 -4.76 3.82
C THR A 12 -17.18 -4.23 2.93
N ASP A 13 -17.05 -4.36 1.62
CA ASP A 13 -18.07 -3.91 0.67
C ASP A 13 -19.37 -4.71 0.82
N LYS A 14 -19.28 -6.03 0.99
CA LYS A 14 -20.46 -6.86 1.32
C LYS A 14 -21.12 -6.42 2.60
N ILE A 15 -20.35 -6.16 3.66
CA ILE A 15 -20.88 -5.67 4.94
C ILE A 15 -21.60 -4.33 4.76
N ARG A 16 -21.04 -3.40 4.01
CA ARG A 16 -21.63 -2.08 3.73
C ARG A 16 -22.89 -2.19 2.86
N ALA A 17 -22.94 -3.17 1.96
CA ALA A 17 -24.12 -3.49 1.17
C ALA A 17 -25.23 -4.20 1.98
N GLY A 18 -24.98 -4.52 3.26
CA GLY A 18 -25.93 -5.26 4.09
C GLY A 18 -25.97 -6.76 3.81
N GLU A 19 -24.99 -7.27 3.08
CA GLU A 19 -24.92 -8.70 2.76
C GLU A 19 -24.39 -9.52 3.93
N ASP A 20 -24.84 -10.78 4.01
CA ASP A 20 -24.34 -11.73 5.00
C ASP A 20 -23.00 -12.34 4.57
N ILE A 21 -22.07 -12.40 5.52
CA ILE A 21 -20.79 -13.07 5.36
C ILE A 21 -20.95 -14.55 5.77
N GLN A 22 -20.91 -15.42 4.78
CA GLN A 22 -21.14 -16.85 4.98
C GLN A 22 -19.84 -17.59 5.31
N ILE A 23 -19.54 -17.74 6.60
CA ILE A 23 -18.34 -18.44 7.10
C ILE A 23 -18.47 -19.96 6.92
N ALA A 24 -19.64 -20.52 7.24
CA ALA A 24 -19.88 -21.96 7.17
C ALA A 24 -21.31 -22.25 6.72
N VAL A 25 -21.51 -23.45 6.19
CA VAL A 25 -22.83 -24.00 5.85
C VAL A 25 -23.00 -25.39 6.46
N GLU A 26 -24.20 -25.73 6.89
CA GLU A 26 -24.54 -27.10 7.22
C GLU A 26 -24.56 -27.98 5.96
N SER A 27 -23.85 -29.08 6.01
CA SER A 27 -23.86 -30.11 4.96
C SER A 27 -24.25 -31.44 5.58
N GLN A 28 -25.06 -32.19 4.90
CA GLN A 28 -25.43 -33.54 5.33
C GLN A 28 -24.52 -34.55 4.63
N SER A 29 -23.85 -35.40 5.41
CA SER A 29 -23.02 -36.49 4.86
C SER A 29 -23.92 -37.61 4.30
N ALA A 30 -23.36 -38.47 3.46
CA ALA A 30 -24.05 -39.64 2.92
C ALA A 30 -24.72 -40.54 3.99
N ASN A 31 -24.19 -40.48 5.22
CA ASN A 31 -24.69 -41.23 6.38
C ASN A 31 -25.71 -40.40 7.23
N GLY A 32 -26.27 -39.31 6.68
CA GLY A 32 -27.25 -38.47 7.35
C GLY A 32 -26.69 -37.57 8.47
N ARG A 33 -25.40 -37.61 8.77
CA ARG A 33 -24.77 -36.79 9.80
C ARG A 33 -24.59 -35.34 9.30
N LYS A 34 -25.07 -34.40 10.08
CA LYS A 34 -24.84 -32.98 9.87
C LYS A 34 -23.39 -32.61 10.22
N ARG A 35 -22.75 -31.82 9.36
CA ARG A 35 -21.42 -31.27 9.57
C ARG A 35 -21.34 -29.85 9.04
N MET A 36 -20.48 -29.01 9.67
CA MET A 36 -20.19 -27.67 9.17
C MET A 36 -19.06 -27.75 8.15
N VAL A 37 -19.25 -27.16 7.00
CA VAL A 37 -18.25 -27.06 5.93
C VAL A 37 -17.99 -25.57 5.60
N PRO A 38 -16.84 -25.22 5.02
CA PRO A 38 -16.54 -23.86 4.63
C PRO A 38 -17.64 -23.24 3.74
N GLY A 39 -18.12 -22.07 4.12
CA GLY A 39 -19.02 -21.24 3.29
C GLY A 39 -18.24 -20.46 2.23
N LYS A 40 -18.96 -19.70 1.40
CA LYS A 40 -18.39 -18.95 0.27
C LYS A 40 -17.33 -17.92 0.68
N ASP A 41 -17.43 -17.33 1.88
CA ASP A 41 -16.55 -16.28 2.36
C ASP A 41 -15.44 -16.77 3.32
N TYR A 42 -15.47 -18.07 3.69
CA TYR A 42 -14.53 -18.67 4.62
C TYR A 42 -13.07 -18.41 4.25
N PHE A 43 -12.69 -18.71 3.01
CA PHE A 43 -11.29 -18.58 2.59
C PHE A 43 -10.82 -17.11 2.56
N SER A 44 -11.71 -16.19 2.22
CA SER A 44 -11.41 -14.75 2.27
C SER A 44 -11.12 -14.31 3.70
N VAL A 45 -11.98 -14.68 4.65
CA VAL A 45 -11.79 -14.36 6.07
C VAL A 45 -10.52 -15.00 6.62
N VAL A 46 -10.23 -16.27 6.30
CA VAL A 46 -8.99 -16.93 6.74
C VAL A 46 -7.75 -16.24 6.18
N LYS A 47 -7.76 -15.79 4.94
CA LYS A 47 -6.64 -15.05 4.34
C LYS A 47 -6.42 -13.71 5.06
N ILE A 48 -7.49 -13.01 5.42
CA ILE A 48 -7.40 -11.76 6.17
C ILE A 48 -6.86 -12.01 7.58
N LEU A 49 -7.31 -13.09 8.25
CA LEU A 49 -6.82 -13.49 9.59
C LEU A 49 -5.32 -13.78 9.60
N LYS A 50 -4.77 -14.27 8.50
CA LYS A 50 -3.35 -14.62 8.37
C LYS A 50 -2.42 -13.48 7.99
N ILE A 51 -2.92 -12.26 7.91
CA ILE A 51 -2.08 -11.11 7.62
C ILE A 51 -0.97 -10.98 8.67
N ASN A 52 0.27 -10.89 8.19
CA ASN A 52 1.42 -10.73 9.07
C ASN A 52 1.39 -9.36 9.76
N ARG A 53 1.02 -9.36 11.03
CA ARG A 53 0.85 -8.16 11.86
C ARG A 53 2.13 -7.35 12.01
N SER A 54 3.29 -8.00 12.09
CA SER A 54 4.58 -7.32 12.25
C SER A 54 4.95 -6.47 11.04
N VAL A 55 4.57 -6.91 9.86
CA VAL A 55 4.78 -6.18 8.62
C VAL A 55 3.80 -5.01 8.55
N ILE A 56 2.54 -5.24 8.88
CA ILE A 56 1.46 -4.25 8.72
C ILE A 56 1.58 -3.07 9.69
N ARG A 57 2.07 -3.28 10.92
CA ARG A 57 2.32 -2.20 11.89
C ARG A 57 3.30 -1.12 11.40
N ARG A 58 4.02 -1.40 10.31
CA ARG A 58 4.98 -0.48 9.69
C ARG A 58 4.35 0.46 8.68
N TYR A 59 3.03 0.34 8.39
CA TYR A 59 2.34 1.14 7.37
C TYR A 59 1.36 2.13 7.98
N ASP A 60 1.13 3.21 7.26
CA ASP A 60 -0.06 4.04 7.48
C ASP A 60 -1.25 3.41 6.75
N LEU A 61 -1.96 2.56 7.47
CA LEU A 61 -3.02 1.73 6.93
C LEU A 61 -4.30 2.51 6.70
N LEU A 62 -5.07 2.08 5.70
CA LEU A 62 -6.43 2.55 5.53
C LEU A 62 -7.31 2.18 6.74
N PRO A 63 -8.35 2.98 7.03
CA PRO A 63 -9.19 2.80 8.23
C PRO A 63 -9.77 1.39 8.40
N ASP A 64 -10.18 0.74 7.30
CA ASP A 64 -10.74 -0.61 7.32
C ASP A 64 -9.71 -1.64 7.80
N MET A 65 -8.49 -1.54 7.31
CA MET A 65 -7.39 -2.42 7.74
C MET A 65 -7.01 -2.19 9.20
N LYS A 66 -6.96 -0.92 9.63
CA LYS A 66 -6.71 -0.59 11.04
C LYS A 66 -7.77 -1.21 11.95
N ALA A 67 -9.05 -1.05 11.60
CA ALA A 67 -10.16 -1.62 12.37
C ALA A 67 -10.08 -3.14 12.46
N TRP A 68 -9.70 -3.83 11.39
CA TRP A 68 -9.52 -5.27 11.39
C TRP A 68 -8.36 -5.71 12.30
N LEU A 69 -7.23 -5.02 12.22
CA LEU A 69 -6.05 -5.34 13.04
C LEU A 69 -6.29 -5.10 14.52
N GLU A 70 -6.98 -4.01 14.88
CA GLU A 70 -7.39 -3.72 16.25
C GLU A 70 -8.23 -4.87 16.83
N LEU A 71 -9.14 -5.44 16.02
CA LEU A 71 -9.90 -6.62 16.43
C LEU A 71 -9.02 -7.85 16.65
N LEU A 72 -8.06 -8.11 15.76
CA LEU A 72 -7.15 -9.24 15.87
C LEU A 72 -6.16 -9.12 17.05
N GLU A 73 -5.97 -7.92 17.59
CA GLU A 73 -5.19 -7.70 18.82
C GLU A 73 -5.98 -8.08 20.08
N CYS A 74 -7.30 -8.20 19.97
CA CYS A 74 -8.11 -8.69 21.08
C CYS A 74 -7.75 -10.16 21.40
N PRO A 75 -7.40 -10.49 22.65
CA PRO A 75 -7.02 -11.86 23.05
C PRO A 75 -8.03 -12.92 22.63
N ARG A 76 -9.33 -12.57 22.62
CA ARG A 76 -10.42 -13.43 22.20
C ARG A 76 -10.30 -13.93 20.76
N PHE A 77 -9.80 -13.10 19.85
CA PHE A 77 -9.66 -13.43 18.42
C PHE A 77 -8.25 -13.82 18.03
N SER A 78 -7.28 -13.70 18.93
CA SER A 78 -5.88 -14.01 18.62
C SER A 78 -5.66 -15.47 18.19
N ALA A 79 -6.42 -16.40 18.77
CA ALA A 79 -6.37 -17.83 18.42
C ALA A 79 -6.87 -18.13 16.98
N LEU A 80 -7.67 -17.25 16.39
CA LEU A 80 -8.15 -17.42 15.00
C LEU A 80 -7.02 -17.35 13.97
N VAL A 81 -5.90 -16.75 14.31
CA VAL A 81 -4.73 -16.62 13.41
C VAL A 81 -4.07 -17.98 13.13
N ASP A 82 -4.20 -18.93 14.06
CA ASP A 82 -3.60 -20.26 13.96
C ASP A 82 -4.48 -21.26 13.19
N ILE A 83 -5.66 -20.83 12.71
CA ILE A 83 -6.55 -21.68 11.92
C ILE A 83 -5.83 -22.11 10.64
N ARG A 84 -5.65 -23.42 10.47
CA ARG A 84 -5.05 -23.98 9.26
C ARG A 84 -6.09 -24.04 8.14
N PRO A 85 -5.82 -23.41 6.98
CA PRO A 85 -6.68 -23.60 5.81
C PRO A 85 -6.57 -25.07 5.34
N GLY A 86 -7.69 -25.68 5.02
CA GLY A 86 -7.70 -27.03 4.43
C GLY A 86 -8.40 -28.11 5.25
N ARG A 87 -8.96 -27.83 6.41
CA ARG A 87 -9.89 -28.76 7.06
C ARG A 87 -11.27 -28.59 6.45
N TYR A 88 -11.76 -29.65 5.80
CA TYR A 88 -13.09 -29.67 5.19
C TYR A 88 -14.25 -29.73 6.20
N VAL A 89 -13.93 -29.90 7.49
CA VAL A 89 -14.92 -29.92 8.57
C VAL A 89 -14.52 -28.88 9.60
N LEU A 90 -15.38 -27.92 9.86
CA LEU A 90 -15.18 -26.87 10.86
C LEU A 90 -15.82 -27.29 12.18
N THR A 91 -15.13 -27.03 13.29
CA THR A 91 -15.76 -27.18 14.61
C THR A 91 -16.73 -26.01 14.82
N LYS A 92 -17.81 -26.26 15.60
CA LYS A 92 -18.77 -25.20 15.94
C LYS A 92 -18.09 -24.02 16.59
N GLU A 93 -17.17 -24.27 17.52
CA GLU A 93 -16.39 -23.22 18.20
C GLU A 93 -15.62 -22.33 17.24
N VAL A 94 -14.95 -22.88 16.25
CA VAL A 94 -14.22 -22.10 15.22
C VAL A 94 -15.19 -21.24 14.41
N VAL A 95 -16.32 -21.78 14.02
CA VAL A 95 -17.35 -21.07 13.25
C VAL A 95 -17.92 -19.91 14.10
N ASP A 96 -18.29 -20.18 15.34
CA ASP A 96 -18.86 -19.19 16.25
C ASP A 96 -17.87 -18.04 16.50
N ASN A 97 -16.61 -18.35 16.77
CA ASN A 97 -15.56 -17.34 16.97
C ASN A 97 -15.27 -16.51 15.72
N MET A 98 -15.22 -17.14 14.54
CA MET A 98 -15.05 -16.41 13.29
C MET A 98 -16.23 -15.50 12.99
N SER A 99 -17.47 -16.00 13.16
CA SER A 99 -18.70 -15.24 12.95
C SER A 99 -18.73 -14.03 13.87
N GLU A 100 -18.41 -14.22 15.15
CA GLU A 100 -18.37 -13.13 16.10
C GLU A 100 -17.28 -12.09 15.77
N CYS A 101 -16.11 -12.51 15.30
CA CYS A 101 -15.07 -11.60 14.82
C CYS A 101 -15.59 -10.75 13.65
N VAL A 102 -16.25 -11.36 12.68
CA VAL A 102 -16.87 -10.66 11.55
C VAL A 102 -17.98 -9.70 12.03
N ASP A 103 -18.79 -10.10 12.99
CA ASP A 103 -19.85 -9.23 13.54
C ASP A 103 -19.28 -8.05 14.33
N CYS A 104 -18.19 -8.24 15.07
CA CYS A 104 -17.47 -7.13 15.69
C CYS A 104 -16.90 -6.18 14.65
N TYR A 105 -16.32 -6.70 13.57
CA TYR A 105 -15.84 -5.90 12.45
C TYR A 105 -16.99 -5.14 11.78
N ARG A 106 -18.11 -5.82 11.51
CA ARG A 106 -19.34 -5.22 10.96
C ARG A 106 -19.78 -4.01 11.77
N ARG A 107 -19.95 -4.19 13.10
CA ARG A 107 -20.32 -3.07 13.99
C ARG A 107 -19.36 -1.90 13.92
N THR A 108 -18.07 -2.19 13.78
CA THR A 108 -17.04 -1.15 13.66
C THR A 108 -17.19 -0.38 12.35
N VAL A 109 -17.22 -1.07 11.21
CA VAL A 109 -17.18 -0.40 9.88
C VAL A 109 -18.46 0.34 9.51
N ILE A 110 -19.63 -0.05 10.07
CA ILE A 110 -20.89 0.68 9.88
C ILE A 110 -21.05 1.84 10.87
N SER A 111 -20.16 1.99 11.86
CA SER A 111 -20.25 3.05 12.85
C SER A 111 -19.99 4.43 12.23
N GLN A 112 -20.67 5.45 12.77
CA GLN A 112 -20.44 6.84 12.33
C GLN A 112 -18.98 7.28 12.54
N ALA A 113 -18.35 6.85 13.63
CA ALA A 113 -16.95 7.18 13.93
C ALA A 113 -16.01 6.61 12.86
N HIS A 114 -16.25 5.38 12.41
CA HIS A 114 -15.48 4.76 11.34
C HIS A 114 -15.74 5.47 9.99
N GLY A 115 -17.01 5.77 9.67
CA GLY A 115 -17.36 6.55 8.47
C GLY A 115 -16.63 7.89 8.42
N LYS A 116 -16.52 8.60 9.55
CA LYS A 116 -15.77 9.85 9.65
C LYS A 116 -14.26 9.63 9.40
N ARG A 117 -13.68 8.53 9.90
CA ARG A 117 -12.25 8.17 9.62
C ARG A 117 -12.02 7.93 8.13
N CYS A 118 -12.90 7.17 7.47
CA CYS A 118 -12.83 6.91 6.03
C CYS A 118 -12.97 8.21 5.22
N TYR A 119 -13.94 9.06 5.56
CA TYR A 119 -14.11 10.36 4.91
C TYR A 119 -12.87 11.25 5.03
N ASN A 120 -12.29 11.33 6.23
CA ASN A 120 -11.07 12.10 6.46
C ASN A 120 -9.87 11.52 5.66
N ALA A 121 -9.74 10.19 5.59
CA ALA A 121 -8.69 9.53 4.82
C ALA A 121 -8.84 9.84 3.31
N ALA A 122 -10.05 9.74 2.76
CA ALA A 122 -10.35 10.11 1.37
C ALA A 122 -10.08 11.59 1.10
N GLY A 123 -10.49 12.48 2.02
CA GLY A 123 -10.21 13.91 1.93
C GLY A 123 -8.71 14.22 1.93
N ASN A 124 -7.93 13.51 2.75
CA ASN A 124 -6.49 13.64 2.77
C ASN A 124 -5.85 13.14 1.46
N ALA A 125 -6.30 12.00 0.93
CA ALA A 125 -5.83 11.47 -0.34
C ALA A 125 -6.12 12.46 -1.50
N LYS A 126 -7.34 13.03 -1.53
CA LYS A 126 -7.71 14.06 -2.51
C LYS A 126 -6.82 15.32 -2.41
N ARG A 127 -6.55 15.79 -1.19
CA ARG A 127 -5.65 16.94 -0.98
C ARG A 127 -4.23 16.64 -1.45
N ARG A 128 -3.70 15.45 -1.12
CA ARG A 128 -2.38 15.01 -1.60
C ARG A 128 -2.35 14.95 -3.13
N TYR A 129 -3.38 14.37 -3.77
CA TYR A 129 -3.48 14.34 -5.23
C TYR A 129 -3.43 15.75 -5.83
N HIS A 130 -4.22 16.69 -5.30
CA HIS A 130 -4.23 18.07 -5.80
C HIS A 130 -2.87 18.76 -5.59
N SER A 131 -2.22 18.56 -4.45
CA SER A 131 -0.90 19.16 -4.18
C SER A 131 0.18 18.64 -5.13
N VAL A 132 0.08 17.39 -5.59
CA VAL A 132 0.99 16.81 -6.58
C VAL A 132 0.64 17.31 -7.99
N MET A 133 -0.64 17.30 -8.35
CA MET A 133 -1.06 17.63 -9.73
C MET A 133 -0.98 19.12 -10.04
N GLN A 134 -1.08 20.00 -9.06
CA GLN A 134 -0.99 21.44 -9.28
C GLN A 134 0.37 21.87 -9.87
N PRO A 135 1.53 21.50 -9.30
CA PRO A 135 2.84 21.79 -9.89
C PRO A 135 3.01 21.20 -11.29
N VAL A 136 2.50 19.98 -11.53
CA VAL A 136 2.55 19.34 -12.84
C VAL A 136 1.78 20.18 -13.88
N ARG A 137 0.54 20.56 -13.56
CA ARG A 137 -0.26 21.40 -14.47
C ARG A 137 0.39 22.77 -14.72
N GLN A 138 0.98 23.37 -13.67
CA GLN A 138 1.70 24.63 -13.80
C GLN A 138 2.93 24.48 -14.70
N CYS A 139 3.69 23.39 -14.54
CA CYS A 139 4.84 23.09 -15.40
C CYS A 139 4.42 23.05 -16.88
N PHE A 140 3.35 22.31 -17.23
CA PHE A 140 2.87 22.22 -18.62
C PHE A 140 2.21 23.50 -19.16
N ARG A 141 1.85 24.45 -18.31
CA ARG A 141 1.45 25.80 -18.75
C ARG A 141 2.64 26.72 -19.07
N GLN A 142 3.79 26.44 -18.47
CA GLN A 142 4.98 27.27 -18.58
C GLN A 142 6.05 26.72 -19.53
N CYS A 143 5.99 25.41 -19.83
CA CYS A 143 6.97 24.70 -20.64
C CYS A 143 6.26 23.88 -21.72
N ASP A 144 6.58 24.14 -22.97
CA ASP A 144 6.02 23.39 -24.12
C ASP A 144 6.54 21.94 -24.17
N LYS A 145 7.68 21.66 -23.55
CA LYS A 145 8.33 20.35 -23.54
C LYS A 145 8.98 20.10 -22.19
N ALA A 146 8.84 18.87 -21.70
CA ALA A 146 9.56 18.36 -20.54
C ALA A 146 10.01 16.93 -20.81
N GLU A 147 11.15 16.52 -20.27
CA GLU A 147 11.58 15.13 -20.23
C GLU A 147 11.09 14.48 -18.96
N ILE A 148 10.65 13.23 -19.04
CA ILE A 148 10.25 12.45 -17.88
C ILE A 148 11.38 11.49 -17.56
N ALA A 149 11.80 11.49 -16.28
CA ALA A 149 12.65 10.45 -15.74
C ALA A 149 11.92 9.76 -14.59
N LEU A 150 11.90 8.44 -14.63
CA LEU A 150 11.48 7.61 -13.51
C LEU A 150 12.70 7.21 -12.71
N ILE A 151 12.64 7.38 -11.41
CA ILE A 151 13.73 7.02 -10.51
C ILE A 151 13.20 6.13 -9.38
N ASP A 152 13.90 5.06 -9.12
CA ASP A 152 13.62 4.15 -8.02
C ASP A 152 14.85 4.14 -7.10
N LEU A 153 14.66 4.57 -5.87
CA LEU A 153 15.69 4.67 -4.85
C LEU A 153 15.42 3.62 -3.78
N SER A 154 16.28 2.65 -3.67
CA SER A 154 16.10 1.49 -2.80
C SER A 154 17.34 1.23 -1.96
N TRP A 155 17.26 0.24 -1.10
CA TRP A 155 18.39 -0.28 -0.34
C TRP A 155 18.99 -1.47 -1.10
N LYS A 156 20.30 -1.66 -1.02
CA LYS A 156 20.95 -2.86 -1.55
C LYS A 156 20.36 -4.13 -0.90
N PRO A 157 20.38 -5.28 -1.59
CA PRO A 157 19.75 -6.52 -1.11
C PRO A 157 20.14 -6.90 0.33
N GLU A 158 21.40 -6.73 0.69
CA GLU A 158 21.95 -7.08 2.00
C GLU A 158 21.43 -6.20 3.16
N PHE A 159 20.90 -5.01 2.85
CA PHE A 159 20.40 -4.06 3.84
C PHE A 159 18.88 -4.01 3.92
N ARG A 160 18.16 -4.43 2.87
CA ARG A 160 16.68 -4.28 2.72
C ARG A 160 15.90 -4.77 3.92
N MET A 161 16.23 -5.97 4.42
CA MET A 161 15.51 -6.61 5.51
C MET A 161 15.74 -5.95 6.87
N ARG A 162 16.79 -5.15 6.98
CA ARG A 162 17.17 -4.44 8.22
C ARG A 162 16.58 -3.03 8.28
N LYS A 163 16.13 -2.49 7.14
CA LYS A 163 15.61 -1.12 7.04
C LYS A 163 14.11 -1.10 7.24
N ALA A 164 13.69 -0.32 8.24
CA ALA A 164 12.28 -0.06 8.52
C ALA A 164 11.77 1.14 7.70
N LEU A 165 10.46 1.39 7.77
CA LEU A 165 9.86 2.61 7.20
C LEU A 165 10.53 3.88 7.74
N ALA A 166 10.82 3.93 9.04
CA ALA A 166 11.46 5.08 9.67
C ALA A 166 12.84 5.39 9.09
N ASP A 167 13.64 4.37 8.76
CA ASP A 167 14.95 4.56 8.13
C ASP A 167 14.80 5.14 6.71
N THR A 168 13.84 4.62 5.94
CA THR A 168 13.57 5.09 4.58
C THR A 168 12.99 6.51 4.59
N ASP A 169 12.11 6.84 5.54
CA ASP A 169 11.56 8.18 5.70
C ASP A 169 12.65 9.19 6.09
N ALA A 170 13.55 8.83 7.00
CA ALA A 170 14.69 9.65 7.38
C ALA A 170 15.64 9.89 6.17
N ALA A 171 15.95 8.84 5.42
CA ALA A 171 16.76 8.93 4.20
C ALA A 171 16.05 9.78 3.13
N TYR A 172 14.72 9.61 2.96
CA TYR A 172 13.93 10.45 2.06
C TYR A 172 14.01 11.93 2.43
N LYS A 173 13.87 12.29 3.71
CA LYS A 173 13.99 13.68 4.17
C LYS A 173 15.37 14.26 3.88
N LYS A 174 16.45 13.48 4.12
CA LYS A 174 17.83 13.88 3.79
C LYS A 174 17.98 14.10 2.29
N PHE A 175 17.45 13.18 1.46
CA PHE A 175 17.45 13.28 0.01
C PHE A 175 16.67 14.49 -0.50
N ALA A 176 15.43 14.67 -0.07
CA ALA A 176 14.56 15.76 -0.50
C ALA A 176 15.13 17.16 -0.12
N ASN A 177 15.78 17.26 1.03
CA ASN A 177 16.47 18.48 1.41
C ASN A 177 17.72 18.70 0.55
N GLY A 178 18.49 17.64 0.30
CA GLY A 178 19.72 17.74 -0.47
C GLY A 178 19.50 18.06 -1.95
N ILE A 179 18.42 17.57 -2.55
CA ILE A 179 18.08 17.86 -3.96
C ILE A 179 18.03 19.38 -4.19
N ARG A 180 17.50 20.16 -3.25
CA ARG A 180 17.35 21.62 -3.38
C ARG A 180 18.69 22.34 -3.59
N HIS A 181 19.77 21.76 -3.10
CA HIS A 181 21.13 22.28 -3.19
C HIS A 181 22.00 21.53 -4.18
N HIS A 182 21.46 20.46 -4.79
CA HIS A 182 22.20 19.66 -5.76
C HIS A 182 22.31 20.37 -7.10
N SER A 183 23.43 20.17 -7.80
CA SER A 183 23.68 20.78 -9.12
C SER A 183 22.62 20.44 -10.19
N ALA A 184 21.90 19.34 -10.03
CA ALA A 184 20.79 18.97 -10.91
C ALA A 184 19.48 19.74 -10.64
N SER A 185 19.37 20.45 -9.52
CA SER A 185 18.11 21.11 -9.09
C SER A 185 17.58 22.10 -10.11
N HIS A 186 18.46 22.85 -10.79
CA HIS A 186 18.08 23.85 -11.80
C HIS A 186 17.47 23.26 -13.08
N CYS A 187 17.62 21.95 -13.28
CA CYS A 187 17.01 21.23 -14.40
C CYS A 187 15.68 20.57 -14.03
N ILE A 188 15.34 20.47 -12.73
CA ILE A 188 14.12 19.83 -12.25
C ILE A 188 12.99 20.85 -12.29
N LEU A 189 11.96 20.57 -13.06
CA LEU A 189 10.73 21.37 -13.13
C LEU A 189 9.74 20.92 -12.06
N VAL A 190 9.55 19.61 -11.90
CA VAL A 190 8.71 18.99 -10.87
C VAL A 190 9.36 17.69 -10.41
N ALA A 191 9.31 17.42 -9.12
CA ALA A 191 9.71 16.15 -8.53
C ALA A 191 8.56 15.60 -7.68
N ILE A 192 8.17 14.36 -7.95
CA ILE A 192 7.12 13.64 -7.23
C ILE A 192 7.73 12.36 -6.71
N PHE A 193 7.64 12.14 -5.40
CA PHE A 193 8.16 10.94 -4.77
C PHE A 193 7.10 10.28 -3.90
N SER A 194 7.12 8.96 -3.88
CA SER A 194 6.29 8.12 -3.03
C SER A 194 7.17 7.11 -2.31
N VAL A 195 6.97 6.94 -1.00
CA VAL A 195 7.59 5.84 -0.26
C VAL A 195 6.67 4.64 -0.40
N GLU A 196 7.22 3.55 -0.90
CA GLU A 196 6.51 2.32 -1.21
C GLU A 196 7.13 1.12 -0.50
N LEU A 197 6.38 0.04 -0.41
CA LEU A 197 6.89 -1.25 0.01
C LEU A 197 6.56 -2.30 -1.05
N SER A 198 7.55 -3.09 -1.40
CA SER A 198 7.36 -4.28 -2.22
C SER A 198 8.08 -5.49 -1.62
N ASP A 199 7.62 -6.69 -1.98
CA ASP A 199 8.20 -7.94 -1.46
C ASP A 199 9.67 -8.10 -1.89
N HIS A 200 10.05 -7.57 -3.05
CA HIS A 200 11.39 -7.72 -3.62
C HIS A 200 12.36 -6.63 -3.21
N LYS A 201 11.89 -5.40 -2.94
CA LYS A 201 12.75 -4.24 -2.66
C LYS A 201 12.70 -3.78 -1.20
N GLY A 202 11.74 -4.29 -0.41
CA GLY A 202 11.44 -3.72 0.89
C GLY A 202 10.90 -2.29 0.76
N PHE A 203 11.14 -1.45 1.77
CA PHE A 203 10.81 -0.03 1.68
C PHE A 203 11.75 0.66 0.69
N HIS A 204 11.18 1.37 -0.26
CA HIS A 204 11.88 2.10 -1.31
C HIS A 204 11.12 3.38 -1.68
N ILE A 205 11.74 4.21 -2.49
CA ILE A 205 11.17 5.47 -2.95
C ILE A 205 11.03 5.41 -4.46
N SER A 206 9.80 5.43 -4.96
CA SER A 206 9.52 5.62 -6.39
C SER A 206 9.34 7.10 -6.69
N GLY A 207 9.97 7.59 -7.75
CA GLY A 207 9.92 8.98 -8.13
C GLY A 207 9.69 9.20 -9.61
N MET A 208 8.99 10.30 -9.93
CA MET A 208 8.87 10.85 -11.26
C MET A 208 9.41 12.28 -11.26
N LEU A 209 10.32 12.55 -12.16
CA LEU A 209 10.92 13.87 -12.37
C LEU A 209 10.45 14.41 -13.72
N LEU A 210 9.95 15.64 -13.73
CA LEU A 210 9.83 16.43 -14.94
C LEU A 210 11.07 17.31 -15.05
N LEU A 211 11.82 17.14 -16.11
CA LEU A 211 13.10 17.80 -16.33
C LEU A 211 13.02 18.73 -17.54
N LYS A 212 13.88 19.72 -17.55
CA LYS A 212 14.09 20.54 -18.76
C LYS A 212 14.57 19.65 -19.90
N PRO A 213 14.23 19.99 -21.16
CA PRO A 213 14.71 19.24 -22.33
C PRO A 213 16.23 19.09 -22.36
N GLY A 214 16.73 17.88 -22.66
CA GLY A 214 18.14 17.55 -22.66
C GLY A 214 18.75 17.27 -21.29
N ALA A 215 17.96 17.24 -20.22
CA ALA A 215 18.46 17.04 -18.87
C ALA A 215 18.25 15.63 -18.31
N GLY A 216 17.82 14.67 -19.13
CA GLY A 216 17.54 13.29 -18.67
C GLY A 216 18.67 12.63 -17.90
N GLU A 217 19.92 12.82 -18.32
CA GLU A 217 21.09 12.26 -17.63
C GLU A 217 21.25 12.79 -16.19
N ARG A 218 20.69 13.97 -15.87
CA ARG A 218 20.75 14.53 -14.52
C ARG A 218 19.98 13.70 -13.48
N ALA A 219 19.01 12.92 -13.91
CA ALA A 219 18.30 12.00 -13.01
C ALA A 219 19.26 10.92 -12.46
N THR A 220 20.21 10.44 -13.25
CA THR A 220 21.25 9.50 -12.81
C THR A 220 22.12 10.11 -11.71
N ASN A 221 22.45 11.40 -11.82
CA ASN A 221 23.25 12.08 -10.78
C ASN A 221 22.52 12.12 -9.44
N LEU A 222 21.18 12.23 -9.45
CA LEU A 222 20.36 12.13 -8.22
C LEU A 222 20.38 10.72 -7.63
N GLY A 223 20.39 9.71 -8.47
CA GLY A 223 20.56 8.32 -8.03
C GLY A 223 21.94 8.09 -7.39
N CYS A 224 23.00 8.62 -7.98
CA CYS A 224 24.35 8.60 -7.38
C CYS A 224 24.37 9.35 -6.04
N TYR A 225 23.73 10.53 -5.97
CA TYR A 225 23.61 11.28 -4.72
C TYR A 225 22.88 10.49 -3.62
N TRP A 226 21.79 9.78 -3.98
CA TRP A 226 21.12 8.87 -3.06
C TRP A 226 22.07 7.82 -2.51
N ARG A 227 22.75 7.10 -3.41
CA ARG A 227 23.66 6.01 -3.04
C ARG A 227 24.81 6.48 -2.18
N ASP A 228 25.48 7.54 -2.59
CA ASP A 228 26.79 7.91 -2.05
C ASP A 228 26.71 8.87 -0.86
N ASN A 229 25.72 9.79 -0.86
CA ASN A 229 25.64 10.86 0.13
C ASN A 229 24.49 10.69 1.11
N VAL A 230 23.38 10.11 0.67
CA VAL A 230 22.20 9.97 1.52
C VAL A 230 22.28 8.70 2.35
N THR A 231 22.65 7.60 1.72
CA THR A 231 22.65 6.26 2.30
C THR A 231 24.04 5.71 2.59
N ASP A 232 25.08 6.51 2.42
CA ASP A 232 26.48 6.17 2.72
C ASP A 232 26.92 4.84 2.07
N GLY A 233 26.51 4.61 0.82
CA GLY A 233 26.81 3.43 0.04
C GLY A 233 25.88 2.24 0.24
N GLU A 234 24.93 2.28 1.18
CA GLU A 234 23.95 1.20 1.41
C GLU A 234 22.77 1.23 0.42
N GLY A 235 22.58 2.34 -0.28
CA GLY A 235 21.53 2.52 -1.27
C GLY A 235 21.86 1.94 -2.64
N SER A 236 20.82 1.69 -3.40
CA SER A 236 20.85 1.40 -4.82
C SER A 236 19.78 2.23 -5.54
N PHE A 237 19.93 2.40 -6.84
CA PHE A 237 18.93 3.11 -7.62
C PHE A 237 18.80 2.53 -9.02
N LEU A 238 17.61 2.73 -9.60
CA LEU A 238 17.35 2.57 -11.03
C LEU A 238 16.84 3.91 -11.55
N CYS A 239 17.30 4.28 -12.73
CA CYS A 239 16.82 5.47 -13.42
C CYS A 239 16.49 5.08 -14.85
N ALA A 240 15.25 5.36 -15.26
CA ALA A 240 14.79 5.20 -16.64
C ALA A 240 14.45 6.58 -17.19
N THR A 241 15.16 6.98 -18.23
CA THR A 241 14.83 8.16 -19.05
C THR A 241 14.24 7.65 -20.34
N ASP A 242 12.92 7.76 -20.48
CA ASP A 242 12.24 7.26 -21.68
C ASP A 242 11.99 8.40 -22.67
N LYS A 243 12.70 8.38 -23.81
CA LYS A 243 12.48 9.26 -24.94
C LYS A 243 11.06 9.13 -25.56
N PRO A 244 10.36 7.95 -25.54
CA PRO A 244 9.02 7.83 -26.10
C PRO A 244 7.90 8.52 -25.32
N PHE A 245 8.06 8.76 -24.01
CA PHE A 245 7.01 9.36 -23.18
C PHE A 245 6.75 10.84 -23.50
N ALA A 246 7.74 11.58 -23.96
CA ALA A 246 7.59 12.97 -24.40
C ALA A 246 6.57 13.13 -25.55
N ALA A 247 6.46 12.12 -26.42
CA ALA A 247 5.50 12.11 -27.53
C ALA A 247 4.05 11.78 -27.12
N THR A 248 3.86 11.12 -25.99
CA THR A 248 2.53 10.70 -25.50
C THR A 248 1.81 11.80 -24.72
N LEU A 249 2.54 12.68 -24.05
CA LEU A 249 1.98 13.79 -23.27
C LEU A 249 1.38 14.90 -24.13
N SER A 250 1.85 15.09 -25.38
CA SER A 250 1.25 16.04 -26.31
C SER A 250 -0.20 15.70 -26.71
N LYS A 251 -0.64 14.45 -26.45
CA LYS A 251 -2.02 14.00 -26.69
C LYS A 251 -2.99 14.25 -25.53
N TRP A 252 -2.49 14.69 -24.37
CA TRP A 252 -3.30 14.94 -23.17
C TRP A 252 -3.62 16.43 -22.94
N SER A 253 -3.20 17.30 -23.85
CA SER A 253 -3.48 18.75 -23.82
C SER A 253 -4.69 19.15 -24.68
N GLY A 254 -5.59 18.22 -24.95
CA GLY A 254 -6.89 18.46 -25.60
C GLY A 254 -8.03 18.58 -24.62
#